data_fafd6453814267d3e214cf0f2cb1a3e6
#
_entry.id   fafd6453814267d3e214cf0f2cb1a3e6
#
_cell.length_a   1.000
_cell.length_b   1.000
_cell.length_c   1.000
_cell.angle_alpha   90.00
_cell.angle_beta   90.00
_cell.angle_gamma   90.00
#
_symmetry.space_group_name_H-M   'P 1'
#
loop_
_entity.id
_entity.type
_entity.pdbx_description
1 polymer ?
#
loop_
_entity_poly.entity_id
_entity_poly.type
_entity_poly.pdbx_seq_one_letter_code
_entity_poly.pdbx_strand_id
1 'polypeptide(L)'
;AKRKLEKGFQYAPDSYLQHELEASFLFEDTPDQITATQDVKKDMENERPMDRLVCGDVGFGKTEIAIRAAFKAADNGKQVAVLVPTTILAFQHFQSFSERLKDFPVTIDYLNRFRSSKQRNNVLKELKEGKIDILIGTHQLVSKKVQFKDLGLLVIDEEQKFGVAVKDKLKTIKENVDTLTLTATPIPRTLQFSLMAARDLSVINTPPPNRHPIDTQVIRFNEEIIRDAISYEISRGGQIFFIHNRVQNIKEVAGMLQRLVPDAKIGIGHGQMDGKKLEEKMLAFMSGDFDVLVATTIIESGLDVPNANTIFINNANNFGLSDLHQMRGRVGRSNKKAYCYFITPPFHLITVEARKRIEALELFSDLGSGINIAMKDLEIRGAGDLLGGEQSGFINDIGFDTYQKILKEAIEELKDTEFKELYATDNKPVKTFVKDIQIDTDFEILFPDDFINVVSERLNLYKELADLNNESELKVFEKQLKDRFGDLPTQVEDLLDSVRIKWIAKSLGIEKLILKQKRMIGYFVSDQQSAFYQTEIFTTLLAFVQQNSKTCVLKEKETKKGLRLLLTFIRIDSVKKALQTLESIPRKQTLIP
;
A
#
# COMPACT_ATOMS: atom_id res chain seq x y z
N ALA A 1 -19.62 -2.10 7.42
CA ALA A 1 -20.60 -2.79 8.25
C ALA A 1 -21.63 -3.56 7.41
N LYS A 2 -22.45 -2.93 6.54
CA LYS A 2 -23.49 -3.62 5.73
C LYS A 2 -22.92 -4.79 4.92
N ARG A 3 -21.81 -4.60 4.21
CA ARG A 3 -21.21 -5.62 3.35
C ARG A 3 -20.68 -6.86 4.11
N LYS A 4 -20.32 -6.72 5.39
CA LYS A 4 -19.93 -7.88 6.23
C LYS A 4 -21.10 -8.78 6.63
N LEU A 5 -22.34 -8.31 6.45
CA LEU A 5 -23.58 -9.06 6.73
C LEU A 5 -24.15 -9.73 5.47
N GLU A 6 -23.73 -9.30 4.29
CA GLU A 6 -24.20 -9.87 3.02
C GLU A 6 -23.44 -11.16 2.70
N LYS A 7 -24.13 -12.12 2.12
CA LYS A 7 -23.52 -13.33 1.56
C LYS A 7 -23.13 -13.08 0.12
N GLY A 8 -21.86 -13.27 -0.21
CA GLY A 8 -21.32 -13.28 -1.57
C GLY A 8 -21.49 -14.64 -2.24
N PHE A 9 -21.01 -14.74 -3.44
CA PHE A 9 -20.86 -16.03 -4.12
C PHE A 9 -19.54 -16.66 -3.68
N GLN A 10 -19.58 -17.87 -3.16
CA GLN A 10 -18.39 -18.64 -2.79
C GLN A 10 -17.88 -19.40 -4.01
N TYR A 11 -16.71 -19.02 -4.51
CA TYR A 11 -16.08 -19.67 -5.66
C TYR A 11 -15.50 -21.02 -5.25
N ALA A 12 -15.50 -21.98 -6.19
CA ALA A 12 -14.87 -23.27 -6.00
C ALA A 12 -13.32 -23.11 -5.93
N PRO A 13 -12.59 -24.05 -5.30
CA PRO A 13 -11.14 -24.15 -5.43
C PRO A 13 -10.71 -24.17 -6.89
N ASP A 14 -9.42 -23.90 -7.14
CA ASP A 14 -8.88 -23.81 -8.49
C ASP A 14 -9.13 -25.08 -9.31
N SER A 15 -9.63 -24.89 -10.52
CA SER A 15 -9.80 -25.95 -11.51
C SER A 15 -8.47 -26.32 -12.19
N TYR A 16 -8.46 -27.40 -12.95
CA TYR A 16 -7.33 -27.74 -13.82
C TYR A 16 -6.97 -26.61 -14.80
N LEU A 17 -8.01 -25.96 -15.39
CA LEU A 17 -7.80 -24.85 -16.32
C LEU A 17 -7.16 -23.63 -15.63
N GLN A 18 -7.49 -23.36 -14.36
CA GLN A 18 -6.85 -22.29 -13.59
C GLN A 18 -5.35 -22.58 -13.40
N HIS A 19 -5.00 -23.82 -13.05
CA HIS A 19 -3.59 -24.20 -12.91
C HIS A 19 -2.84 -24.12 -14.25
N GLU A 20 -3.47 -24.52 -15.36
CA GLU A 20 -2.90 -24.42 -16.70
C GLU A 20 -2.65 -22.96 -17.11
N LEU A 21 -3.63 -22.07 -16.83
CA LEU A 21 -3.46 -20.63 -17.05
C LEU A 21 -2.27 -20.08 -16.26
N GLU A 22 -2.13 -20.42 -15.00
CA GLU A 22 -1.02 -19.93 -14.17
C GLU A 22 0.34 -20.48 -14.63
N ALA A 23 0.39 -21.77 -14.98
CA ALA A 23 1.59 -22.40 -15.51
C ALA A 23 2.02 -21.85 -16.89
N SER A 24 1.08 -21.31 -17.68
CA SER A 24 1.36 -20.70 -18.98
C SER A 24 1.88 -19.25 -18.91
N PHE A 25 2.06 -18.70 -17.70
CA PHE A 25 2.63 -17.36 -17.53
C PHE A 25 4.11 -17.35 -17.91
N LEU A 26 4.48 -16.43 -18.80
CA LEU A 26 5.82 -16.38 -19.41
C LEU A 26 6.93 -15.92 -18.46
N PHE A 27 6.56 -15.34 -17.33
CA PHE A 27 7.49 -14.79 -16.35
C PHE A 27 7.37 -15.54 -15.03
N GLU A 28 8.42 -15.54 -14.24
CA GLU A 28 8.37 -16.02 -12.87
C GLU A 28 7.65 -15.01 -11.98
N ASP A 29 6.68 -15.49 -11.20
CA ASP A 29 6.00 -14.66 -10.22
C ASP A 29 6.96 -14.26 -9.09
N THR A 30 6.91 -13.00 -8.69
CA THR A 30 7.60 -12.56 -7.48
C THR A 30 6.90 -13.10 -6.22
N PRO A 31 7.60 -13.23 -5.08
CA PRO A 31 6.98 -13.68 -3.83
C PRO A 31 5.71 -12.89 -3.46
N ASP A 32 5.72 -11.57 -3.67
CA ASP A 32 4.57 -10.71 -3.36
C ASP A 32 3.41 -10.95 -4.33
N GLN A 33 3.69 -11.23 -5.62
CA GLN A 33 2.64 -11.58 -6.59
C GLN A 33 1.98 -12.91 -6.24
N ILE A 34 2.76 -13.90 -5.79
CA ILE A 34 2.24 -15.20 -5.31
C ILE A 34 1.33 -14.96 -4.11
N THR A 35 1.81 -14.23 -3.12
CA THR A 35 1.04 -13.93 -1.89
C THR A 35 -0.25 -13.17 -2.23
N ALA A 36 -0.18 -12.11 -3.05
CA ALA A 36 -1.35 -11.33 -3.43
C ALA A 36 -2.36 -12.15 -4.24
N THR A 37 -1.90 -13.06 -5.12
CA THR A 37 -2.77 -13.99 -5.86
C THR A 37 -3.48 -14.97 -4.92
N GLN A 38 -2.75 -15.53 -3.96
CA GLN A 38 -3.33 -16.43 -2.95
C GLN A 38 -4.35 -15.72 -2.06
N ASP A 39 -4.05 -14.50 -1.64
CA ASP A 39 -4.97 -13.66 -0.86
C ASP A 39 -6.29 -13.42 -1.61
N VAL A 40 -6.21 -13.03 -2.89
CA VAL A 40 -7.39 -12.80 -3.75
C VAL A 40 -8.21 -14.08 -3.90
N LYS A 41 -7.57 -15.22 -4.19
CA LYS A 41 -8.26 -16.50 -4.33
C LYS A 41 -8.96 -16.92 -3.03
N LYS A 42 -8.25 -16.79 -1.90
CA LYS A 42 -8.79 -17.09 -0.57
C LYS A 42 -10.02 -16.23 -0.25
N ASP A 43 -9.99 -14.95 -0.59
CA ASP A 43 -11.15 -14.07 -0.39
C ASP A 43 -12.33 -14.49 -1.27
N MET A 44 -12.09 -14.81 -2.56
CA MET A 44 -13.13 -15.28 -3.48
C MET A 44 -13.75 -16.62 -3.04
N GLU A 45 -12.99 -17.48 -2.37
CA GLU A 45 -13.44 -18.77 -1.84
C GLU A 45 -14.20 -18.65 -0.50
N ASN A 46 -14.33 -17.43 0.04
CA ASN A 46 -15.11 -17.16 1.24
C ASN A 46 -16.60 -16.89 0.92
N GLU A 47 -17.47 -17.09 1.91
CA GLU A 47 -18.89 -16.73 1.82
C GLU A 47 -19.12 -15.20 1.81
N ARG A 48 -18.14 -14.41 2.24
CA ARG A 48 -18.23 -12.94 2.31
C ARG A 48 -17.73 -12.30 1.02
N PRO A 49 -18.43 -11.29 0.47
CA PRO A 49 -17.97 -10.61 -0.73
C PRO A 49 -16.59 -9.97 -0.52
N MET A 50 -15.63 -10.29 -1.38
CA MET A 50 -14.29 -9.72 -1.37
C MET A 50 -14.30 -8.20 -1.58
N ASP A 51 -13.54 -7.43 -0.80
CA ASP A 51 -13.17 -6.04 -1.06
C ASP A 51 -11.68 -5.83 -0.81
N ARG A 52 -10.89 -6.21 -1.80
CA ARG A 52 -9.43 -6.19 -1.70
C ARG A 52 -8.82 -5.09 -2.57
N LEU A 53 -7.85 -4.39 -2.00
CA LEU A 53 -6.98 -3.46 -2.70
C LEU A 53 -5.63 -4.13 -2.96
N VAL A 54 -5.23 -4.25 -4.22
CA VAL A 54 -3.88 -4.65 -4.61
C VAL A 54 -3.10 -3.41 -5.00
N CYS A 55 -2.07 -3.11 -4.22
CA CYS A 55 -1.18 -1.98 -4.41
C CYS A 55 0.19 -2.45 -4.88
N GLY A 56 0.79 -1.78 -5.85
CA GLY A 56 2.14 -2.07 -6.32
C GLY A 56 2.52 -1.12 -7.45
N ASP A 57 3.80 -0.83 -7.61
CA ASP A 57 4.27 0.11 -8.62
C ASP A 57 3.80 -0.24 -10.02
N VAL A 58 3.92 0.74 -10.92
CA VAL A 58 3.56 0.54 -12.33
C VAL A 58 4.43 -0.57 -12.93
N GLY A 59 3.79 -1.58 -13.57
CA GLY A 59 4.46 -2.73 -14.17
C GLY A 59 4.87 -3.83 -13.19
N PHE A 60 4.36 -3.85 -11.96
CA PHE A 60 4.58 -4.93 -10.98
C PHE A 60 3.57 -6.08 -11.12
N GLY A 61 2.95 -6.25 -12.29
CA GLY A 61 2.12 -7.41 -12.59
C GLY A 61 0.71 -7.41 -11.99
N LYS A 62 0.21 -6.28 -11.46
CA LYS A 62 -1.17 -6.19 -10.92
C LYS A 62 -2.23 -6.69 -11.90
N THR A 63 -2.06 -6.44 -13.19
CA THR A 63 -2.98 -6.88 -14.24
C THR A 63 -3.04 -8.40 -14.35
N GLU A 64 -1.93 -9.11 -14.16
CA GLU A 64 -1.91 -10.58 -14.17
C GLU A 64 -2.77 -11.15 -13.03
N ILE A 65 -2.68 -10.56 -11.82
CA ILE A 65 -3.54 -10.95 -10.69
C ILE A 65 -5.02 -10.75 -11.02
N ALA A 66 -5.35 -9.64 -11.69
CA ALA A 66 -6.72 -9.38 -12.13
C ALA A 66 -7.20 -10.37 -13.20
N ILE A 67 -6.33 -10.77 -14.13
CA ILE A 67 -6.65 -11.78 -15.15
C ILE A 67 -6.93 -13.14 -14.48
N ARG A 68 -6.10 -13.57 -13.53
CA ARG A 68 -6.28 -14.82 -12.78
C ARG A 68 -7.60 -14.82 -11.98
N ALA A 69 -7.92 -13.73 -11.31
CA ALA A 69 -9.18 -13.56 -10.60
C ALA A 69 -10.39 -13.56 -11.55
N ALA A 70 -10.28 -12.85 -12.68
CA ALA A 70 -11.33 -12.81 -13.70
C ALA A 70 -11.59 -14.18 -14.34
N PHE A 71 -10.51 -14.93 -14.62
CA PHE A 71 -10.64 -16.28 -15.13
C PHE A 71 -11.29 -17.21 -14.12
N LYS A 72 -10.89 -17.16 -12.84
CA LYS A 72 -11.53 -17.93 -11.76
C LYS A 72 -13.04 -17.67 -11.68
N ALA A 73 -13.44 -16.40 -11.83
CA ALA A 73 -14.84 -16.04 -11.81
C ALA A 73 -15.58 -16.58 -13.05
N ALA A 74 -15.00 -16.44 -14.24
CA ALA A 74 -15.57 -16.94 -15.49
C ALA A 74 -15.67 -18.48 -15.50
N ASP A 75 -14.66 -19.18 -15.03
CA ASP A 75 -14.62 -20.65 -14.90
C ASP A 75 -15.71 -21.19 -13.93
N ASN A 76 -16.14 -20.38 -12.96
CA ASN A 76 -17.27 -20.66 -12.08
C ASN A 76 -18.62 -20.14 -12.66
N GLY A 77 -18.69 -19.78 -13.93
CA GLY A 77 -19.91 -19.37 -14.62
C GLY A 77 -20.41 -17.97 -14.25
N LYS A 78 -19.58 -17.13 -13.63
CA LYS A 78 -19.90 -15.74 -13.28
C LYS A 78 -19.34 -14.76 -14.30
N GLN A 79 -20.08 -13.68 -14.54
CA GLN A 79 -19.59 -12.60 -15.39
C GLN A 79 -18.67 -11.65 -14.60
N VAL A 80 -17.73 -11.04 -15.32
CA VAL A 80 -16.74 -10.12 -14.79
C VAL A 80 -16.84 -8.75 -15.46
N ALA A 81 -16.83 -7.69 -14.65
CA ALA A 81 -16.70 -6.32 -15.13
C ALA A 81 -15.31 -5.78 -14.80
N VAL A 82 -14.58 -5.29 -15.80
CA VAL A 82 -13.28 -4.64 -15.62
C VAL A 82 -13.43 -3.15 -15.93
N LEU A 83 -13.43 -2.34 -14.88
CA LEU A 83 -13.65 -0.90 -14.95
C LEU A 83 -12.32 -0.15 -14.97
N VAL A 84 -12.11 0.65 -15.99
CA VAL A 84 -10.89 1.44 -16.20
C VAL A 84 -11.20 2.92 -16.49
N PRO A 85 -10.29 3.86 -16.16
CA PRO A 85 -10.60 5.29 -16.27
C PRO A 85 -10.68 5.83 -17.70
N THR A 86 -9.95 5.23 -18.66
CA THR A 86 -9.86 5.76 -20.02
C THR A 86 -10.17 4.71 -21.08
N THR A 87 -10.58 5.17 -22.27
CA THR A 87 -10.88 4.32 -23.42
C THR A 87 -9.66 3.60 -23.95
N ILE A 88 -8.50 4.23 -23.91
CA ILE A 88 -7.22 3.62 -24.33
C ILE A 88 -6.86 2.48 -23.39
N LEU A 89 -6.95 2.71 -22.08
CA LEU A 89 -6.67 1.66 -21.10
C LEU A 89 -7.67 0.49 -21.23
N ALA A 90 -8.95 0.78 -21.54
CA ALA A 90 -9.92 -0.28 -21.83
C ALA A 90 -9.51 -1.14 -23.02
N PHE A 91 -8.99 -0.53 -24.07
CA PHE A 91 -8.49 -1.25 -25.23
C PHE A 91 -7.21 -2.05 -24.93
N GLN A 92 -6.27 -1.47 -24.17
CA GLN A 92 -5.05 -2.18 -23.74
C GLN A 92 -5.37 -3.39 -22.85
N HIS A 93 -6.26 -3.22 -21.86
CA HIS A 93 -6.70 -4.36 -21.05
C HIS A 93 -7.41 -5.41 -21.91
N PHE A 94 -8.27 -4.99 -22.85
CA PHE A 94 -8.89 -5.94 -23.76
C PHE A 94 -7.85 -6.75 -24.56
N GLN A 95 -6.82 -6.11 -25.09
CA GLN A 95 -5.73 -6.82 -25.78
C GLN A 95 -4.98 -7.77 -24.84
N SER A 96 -4.59 -7.30 -23.65
CA SER A 96 -3.85 -8.10 -22.68
C SER A 96 -4.65 -9.31 -22.18
N PHE A 97 -5.93 -9.12 -21.85
CA PHE A 97 -6.81 -10.21 -21.44
C PHE A 97 -7.06 -11.19 -22.58
N SER A 98 -7.34 -10.68 -23.81
CA SER A 98 -7.57 -11.54 -24.97
C SER A 98 -6.34 -12.36 -25.33
N GLU A 99 -5.14 -11.77 -25.32
CA GLU A 99 -3.90 -12.50 -25.59
C GLU A 99 -3.62 -13.56 -24.52
N ARG A 100 -3.84 -13.20 -23.25
CA ARG A 100 -3.55 -14.08 -22.11
C ARG A 100 -4.52 -15.25 -22.00
N LEU A 101 -5.76 -15.04 -22.40
CA LEU A 101 -6.85 -16.03 -22.29
C LEU A 101 -7.24 -16.65 -23.64
N LYS A 102 -6.47 -16.45 -24.71
CA LYS A 102 -6.83 -16.89 -26.07
C LYS A 102 -7.05 -18.40 -26.21
N ASP A 103 -6.35 -19.20 -25.40
CA ASP A 103 -6.40 -20.65 -25.45
C ASP A 103 -7.43 -21.25 -24.48
N PHE A 104 -8.21 -20.40 -23.81
CA PHE A 104 -9.21 -20.77 -22.80
C PHE A 104 -10.62 -20.45 -23.25
N PRO A 105 -11.63 -21.24 -22.81
CA PRO A 105 -13.02 -21.08 -23.23
C PRO A 105 -13.74 -19.90 -22.55
N VAL A 106 -13.19 -18.68 -22.70
CA VAL A 106 -13.72 -17.45 -22.09
C VAL A 106 -13.93 -16.39 -23.16
N THR A 107 -15.13 -15.83 -23.22
CA THR A 107 -15.49 -14.78 -24.17
C THR A 107 -15.25 -13.40 -23.56
N ILE A 108 -14.36 -12.62 -24.17
CA ILE A 108 -13.98 -11.29 -23.71
C ILE A 108 -14.42 -10.25 -24.71
N ASP A 109 -15.01 -9.16 -24.22
CA ASP A 109 -15.33 -8.03 -25.07
C ASP A 109 -15.12 -6.70 -24.33
N TYR A 110 -15.19 -5.58 -25.04
CA TYR A 110 -15.01 -4.27 -24.44
C TYR A 110 -16.07 -3.27 -24.86
N LEU A 111 -16.37 -2.32 -23.98
CA LEU A 111 -17.35 -1.27 -24.21
C LEU A 111 -16.69 0.10 -24.08
N ASN A 112 -16.51 0.77 -25.24
CA ASN A 112 -15.98 2.12 -25.29
C ASN A 112 -16.69 2.96 -26.36
N ARG A 113 -16.30 4.24 -26.49
CA ARG A 113 -16.90 5.17 -27.46
C ARG A 113 -16.44 4.95 -28.91
N PHE A 114 -15.40 4.14 -29.16
CA PHE A 114 -14.94 3.83 -30.52
C PHE A 114 -15.88 2.91 -31.28
N ARG A 115 -16.63 2.06 -30.55
CA ARG A 115 -17.58 1.18 -31.17
C ARG A 115 -18.79 1.95 -31.69
N SER A 116 -19.24 1.58 -32.87
CA SER A 116 -20.48 2.10 -33.46
C SER A 116 -21.68 1.78 -32.55
N SER A 117 -22.76 2.55 -32.66
CA SER A 117 -23.99 2.30 -31.88
C SER A 117 -24.53 0.89 -32.09
N LYS A 118 -24.42 0.34 -33.32
CA LYS A 118 -24.81 -1.04 -33.64
C LYS A 118 -23.97 -2.07 -32.89
N GLN A 119 -22.66 -1.91 -32.91
CA GLN A 119 -21.73 -2.79 -32.17
C GLN A 119 -21.99 -2.75 -30.66
N ARG A 120 -22.16 -1.54 -30.09
CA ARG A 120 -22.47 -1.40 -28.65
C ARG A 120 -23.78 -2.10 -28.27
N ASN A 121 -24.84 -1.96 -29.08
CA ASN A 121 -26.10 -2.61 -28.81
C ASN A 121 -25.97 -4.14 -28.89
N ASN A 122 -25.16 -4.66 -29.79
CA ASN A 122 -24.90 -6.10 -29.88
C ASN A 122 -24.17 -6.62 -28.64
N VAL A 123 -23.10 -5.94 -28.21
CA VAL A 123 -22.38 -6.28 -26.95
C VAL A 123 -23.32 -6.29 -25.76
N LEU A 124 -24.20 -5.27 -25.62
CA LEU A 124 -25.14 -5.19 -24.50
C LEU A 124 -26.18 -6.33 -24.53
N LYS A 125 -26.60 -6.77 -25.72
CA LYS A 125 -27.49 -7.91 -25.88
C LYS A 125 -26.79 -9.21 -25.48
N GLU A 126 -25.61 -9.47 -26.02
CA GLU A 126 -24.83 -10.68 -25.75
C GLU A 126 -24.43 -10.77 -24.27
N LEU A 127 -24.10 -9.63 -23.64
CA LEU A 127 -23.84 -9.55 -22.20
C LEU A 127 -25.04 -9.99 -21.36
N LYS A 128 -26.22 -9.48 -21.70
CA LYS A 128 -27.51 -9.82 -21.03
C LYS A 128 -27.88 -11.29 -21.22
N GLU A 129 -27.56 -11.86 -22.39
CA GLU A 129 -27.76 -13.28 -22.68
C GLU A 129 -26.75 -14.17 -21.95
N GLY A 130 -25.67 -13.62 -21.40
CA GLY A 130 -24.58 -14.35 -20.72
C GLY A 130 -23.61 -15.01 -21.68
N LYS A 131 -23.46 -14.45 -22.90
CA LYS A 131 -22.49 -14.92 -23.91
C LYS A 131 -21.11 -14.26 -23.79
N ILE A 132 -21.04 -13.17 -23.03
CA ILE A 132 -19.79 -12.48 -22.71
C ILE A 132 -19.48 -12.74 -21.25
N ASP A 133 -18.33 -13.33 -20.97
CA ASP A 133 -17.87 -13.66 -19.62
C ASP A 133 -17.14 -12.47 -18.98
N ILE A 134 -16.29 -11.77 -19.74
CA ILE A 134 -15.51 -10.63 -19.25
C ILE A 134 -15.80 -9.41 -20.11
N LEU A 135 -16.36 -8.37 -19.50
CA LEU A 135 -16.60 -7.08 -20.17
C LEU A 135 -15.69 -6.00 -19.60
N ILE A 136 -14.86 -5.41 -20.46
CA ILE A 136 -13.92 -4.35 -20.11
C ILE A 136 -14.46 -3.01 -20.59
N GLY A 137 -14.39 -1.96 -19.76
CA GLY A 137 -14.85 -0.64 -20.19
C GLY A 137 -14.63 0.47 -19.20
N THR A 138 -15.04 1.66 -19.61
CA THR A 138 -14.97 2.86 -18.79
C THR A 138 -16.22 3.03 -17.92
N HIS A 139 -16.40 4.22 -17.32
CA HIS A 139 -17.60 4.58 -16.53
C HIS A 139 -18.95 4.22 -17.20
N GLN A 140 -18.96 3.88 -18.49
CA GLN A 140 -20.15 3.39 -19.19
C GLN A 140 -20.65 2.06 -18.61
N LEU A 141 -19.77 1.22 -18.04
CA LEU A 141 -20.12 -0.05 -17.41
C LEU A 141 -21.10 0.10 -16.24
N VAL A 142 -21.04 1.22 -15.52
CA VAL A 142 -21.95 1.52 -14.39
C VAL A 142 -23.22 2.25 -14.80
N SER A 143 -23.52 2.28 -16.10
CA SER A 143 -24.75 2.88 -16.63
C SER A 143 -25.92 1.89 -16.50
N LYS A 144 -27.15 2.38 -16.27
CA LYS A 144 -28.36 1.57 -16.18
C LYS A 144 -28.66 0.74 -17.45
N LYS A 145 -28.03 1.07 -18.59
CA LYS A 145 -28.17 0.34 -19.86
C LYS A 145 -27.37 -0.94 -19.89
N VAL A 146 -26.33 -1.07 -19.07
CA VAL A 146 -25.50 -2.26 -18.97
C VAL A 146 -26.13 -3.20 -17.94
N GLN A 147 -26.58 -4.35 -18.40
CA GLN A 147 -27.23 -5.37 -17.57
C GLN A 147 -26.44 -6.67 -17.71
N PHE A 148 -25.77 -7.07 -16.67
CA PHE A 148 -25.14 -8.39 -16.56
C PHE A 148 -26.23 -9.42 -16.24
N LYS A 149 -26.06 -10.63 -16.74
CA LYS A 149 -26.93 -11.76 -16.39
C LYS A 149 -26.62 -12.23 -14.96
N ASP A 150 -25.35 -12.38 -14.65
CA ASP A 150 -24.86 -12.85 -13.33
C ASP A 150 -23.44 -12.31 -13.04
N LEU A 151 -23.36 -11.08 -12.56
CA LEU A 151 -22.10 -10.43 -12.23
C LEU A 151 -21.55 -10.96 -10.91
N GLY A 152 -20.38 -11.62 -10.93
CA GLY A 152 -19.71 -12.15 -9.74
C GLY A 152 -18.48 -11.36 -9.31
N LEU A 153 -17.74 -10.77 -10.26
CA LEU A 153 -16.51 -10.03 -9.97
C LEU A 153 -16.49 -8.65 -10.63
N LEU A 154 -16.13 -7.64 -9.85
CA LEU A 154 -15.85 -6.28 -10.32
C LEU A 154 -14.37 -5.95 -10.09
N VAL A 155 -13.61 -5.84 -11.16
CA VAL A 155 -12.23 -5.34 -11.15
C VAL A 155 -12.24 -3.84 -11.42
N ILE A 156 -11.56 -3.05 -10.59
CA ILE A 156 -11.46 -1.59 -10.74
C ILE A 156 -9.99 -1.22 -10.82
N ASP A 157 -9.57 -0.69 -11.95
CA ASP A 157 -8.20 -0.17 -12.08
C ASP A 157 -8.18 1.35 -11.87
N GLU A 158 -7.23 1.82 -11.05
CA GLU A 158 -7.03 3.24 -10.71
C GLU A 158 -8.32 3.93 -10.22
N GLU A 159 -8.99 3.37 -9.18
CA GLU A 159 -10.26 3.88 -8.60
C GLU A 159 -10.24 5.38 -8.31
N GLN A 160 -9.07 5.95 -7.99
CA GLN A 160 -8.90 7.36 -7.68
C GLN A 160 -9.23 8.29 -8.86
N LYS A 161 -9.11 7.81 -10.08
CA LYS A 161 -9.39 8.60 -11.30
C LYS A 161 -10.88 8.74 -11.60
N PHE A 162 -11.75 8.03 -10.88
CA PHE A 162 -13.20 8.14 -11.06
C PHE A 162 -13.80 9.26 -10.22
N GLY A 163 -14.73 10.00 -10.84
CA GLY A 163 -15.49 11.05 -10.16
C GLY A 163 -16.49 10.49 -9.14
N VAL A 164 -16.97 11.36 -8.24
CA VAL A 164 -17.88 11.03 -7.13
C VAL A 164 -19.12 10.29 -7.60
N ALA A 165 -19.77 10.75 -8.68
CA ALA A 165 -20.99 10.13 -9.22
C ALA A 165 -20.78 8.67 -9.69
N VAL A 166 -19.59 8.31 -10.17
CA VAL A 166 -19.25 6.94 -10.55
C VAL A 166 -19.01 6.11 -9.29
N LYS A 167 -18.29 6.65 -8.32
CA LYS A 167 -18.02 5.99 -7.03
C LYS A 167 -19.29 5.68 -6.25
N ASP A 168 -20.29 6.57 -6.28
CA ASP A 168 -21.57 6.32 -5.62
C ASP A 168 -22.36 5.19 -6.28
N LYS A 169 -22.36 5.11 -7.60
CA LYS A 169 -22.96 3.97 -8.32
C LYS A 169 -22.24 2.65 -8.04
N LEU A 170 -20.91 2.69 -7.93
CA LEU A 170 -20.11 1.52 -7.59
C LEU A 170 -20.45 0.99 -6.19
N LYS A 171 -20.80 1.83 -5.23
CA LYS A 171 -21.22 1.39 -3.89
C LYS A 171 -22.38 0.40 -3.93
N THR A 172 -23.37 0.66 -4.78
CA THR A 172 -24.55 -0.22 -4.95
C THR A 172 -24.16 -1.56 -5.59
N ILE A 173 -23.31 -1.54 -6.62
CA ILE A 173 -22.84 -2.77 -7.29
C ILE A 173 -21.97 -3.61 -6.34
N LYS A 174 -21.16 -2.94 -5.52
CA LYS A 174 -20.24 -3.59 -4.57
C LYS A 174 -20.94 -4.32 -3.41
N GLU A 175 -22.22 -4.15 -3.17
CA GLU A 175 -22.88 -4.74 -1.99
C GLU A 175 -22.78 -6.27 -1.98
N ASN A 176 -23.02 -6.94 -3.13
CA ASN A 176 -23.09 -8.42 -3.24
C ASN A 176 -22.08 -9.01 -4.23
N VAL A 177 -21.19 -8.20 -4.81
CA VAL A 177 -20.23 -8.60 -5.84
C VAL A 177 -18.81 -8.48 -5.29
N ASP A 178 -18.00 -9.48 -5.55
CA ASP A 178 -16.57 -9.42 -5.23
C ASP A 178 -15.90 -8.25 -5.94
N THR A 179 -15.10 -7.52 -5.21
CA THR A 179 -14.44 -6.32 -5.74
C THR A 179 -12.94 -6.41 -5.53
N LEU A 180 -12.22 -6.38 -6.64
CA LEU A 180 -10.77 -6.28 -6.70
C LEU A 180 -10.38 -4.90 -7.23
N THR A 181 -9.68 -4.12 -6.44
CA THR A 181 -9.19 -2.80 -6.88
C THR A 181 -7.69 -2.84 -7.05
N LEU A 182 -7.22 -2.30 -8.17
CA LEU A 182 -5.79 -2.19 -8.48
C LEU A 182 -5.39 -0.72 -8.41
N THR A 183 -4.20 -0.43 -7.89
CA THR A 183 -3.63 0.92 -7.92
C THR A 183 -2.11 0.89 -7.92
N ALA A 184 -1.49 1.84 -8.62
CA ALA A 184 -0.05 2.02 -8.57
C ALA A 184 0.37 2.87 -7.35
N THR A 185 -0.43 3.89 -7.04
CA THR A 185 -0.21 4.76 -5.88
C THR A 185 -1.55 4.93 -5.17
N PRO A 186 -1.75 4.27 -4.03
CA PRO A 186 -2.98 4.49 -3.29
C PRO A 186 -3.07 5.97 -2.90
N ILE A 187 -4.23 6.59 -3.15
CA ILE A 187 -4.46 7.91 -2.55
C ILE A 187 -4.34 7.75 -1.03
N PRO A 188 -3.78 8.72 -0.33
CA PRO A 188 -3.67 8.70 1.12
C PRO A 188 -4.95 8.25 1.84
N ARG A 189 -6.13 8.69 1.38
CA ARG A 189 -7.44 8.22 1.89
C ARG A 189 -7.67 6.72 1.72
N THR A 190 -7.45 6.18 0.52
CA THR A 190 -7.69 4.76 0.23
C THR A 190 -6.71 3.88 1.01
N LEU A 191 -5.44 4.29 1.09
CA LEU A 191 -4.42 3.64 1.89
C LEU A 191 -4.79 3.68 3.38
N GLN A 192 -5.24 4.83 3.88
CA GLN A 192 -5.67 4.98 5.26
C GLN A 192 -6.86 4.08 5.61
N PHE A 193 -7.89 3.98 4.74
CA PHE A 193 -9.01 3.06 4.93
C PHE A 193 -8.57 1.60 4.94
N SER A 194 -7.57 1.22 4.14
CA SER A 194 -7.03 -0.14 4.14
C SER A 194 -6.18 -0.41 5.39
N LEU A 195 -5.32 0.51 5.79
CA LEU A 195 -4.54 0.42 7.04
C LEU A 195 -5.42 0.36 8.29
N MET A 196 -6.65 0.90 8.23
CA MET A 196 -7.65 0.81 9.29
C MET A 196 -8.45 -0.50 9.26
N ALA A 197 -8.03 -1.51 8.49
CA ALA A 197 -8.75 -2.78 8.30
C ALA A 197 -10.22 -2.60 7.83
N ALA A 198 -10.54 -1.47 7.21
CA ALA A 198 -11.84 -1.25 6.58
C ALA A 198 -11.92 -1.92 5.20
N ARG A 199 -10.76 -2.27 4.62
CA ARG A 199 -10.59 -2.93 3.33
C ARG A 199 -9.33 -3.79 3.36
N ASP A 200 -9.39 -5.00 2.79
CA ASP A 200 -8.24 -5.90 2.72
C ASP A 200 -7.18 -5.35 1.75
N LEU A 201 -5.90 -5.48 2.12
CA LEU A 201 -4.78 -4.92 1.38
C LEU A 201 -3.73 -5.98 1.08
N SER A 202 -3.34 -6.10 -0.18
CA SER A 202 -2.14 -6.82 -0.61
C SER A 202 -1.18 -5.86 -1.30
N VAL A 203 0.09 -5.94 -0.93
CA VAL A 203 1.13 -5.02 -1.41
C VAL A 203 2.16 -5.80 -2.22
N ILE A 204 2.51 -5.29 -3.40
CA ILE A 204 3.56 -5.84 -4.26
C ILE A 204 4.73 -4.85 -4.24
N ASN A 205 5.73 -5.11 -3.41
CA ASN A 205 6.95 -4.31 -3.29
C ASN A 205 8.12 -4.89 -4.08
N THR A 206 8.11 -6.22 -4.29
CA THR A 206 9.19 -6.90 -5.02
C THR A 206 9.08 -6.64 -6.51
N PRO A 207 10.07 -6.00 -7.15
CA PRO A 207 10.06 -5.76 -8.58
C PRO A 207 10.21 -7.06 -9.37
N PRO A 208 9.61 -7.15 -10.58
CA PRO A 208 9.89 -8.25 -11.49
C PRO A 208 11.37 -8.33 -11.84
N PRO A 209 11.91 -9.55 -12.13
CA PRO A 209 13.30 -9.71 -12.53
C PRO A 209 13.61 -8.91 -13.80
N ASN A 210 14.87 -8.51 -13.98
CA ASN A 210 15.37 -7.74 -15.12
C ASN A 210 14.79 -6.32 -15.29
N ARG A 211 14.30 -5.72 -14.21
CA ARG A 211 13.84 -4.34 -14.21
C ARG A 211 14.87 -3.41 -13.56
N HIS A 212 15.18 -2.31 -14.25
CA HIS A 212 16.12 -1.32 -13.73
C HIS A 212 15.39 -0.14 -13.09
N PRO A 213 15.91 0.43 -12.00
CA PRO A 213 15.45 1.71 -11.49
C PRO A 213 15.52 2.80 -12.56
N ILE A 214 14.59 3.74 -12.52
CA ILE A 214 14.57 4.88 -13.44
C ILE A 214 15.57 5.92 -12.93
N ASP A 215 16.60 6.21 -13.74
CA ASP A 215 17.56 7.26 -13.45
C ASP A 215 16.83 8.62 -13.43
N THR A 216 16.65 9.15 -12.23
CA THR A 216 15.84 10.34 -11.98
C THR A 216 16.73 11.52 -11.68
N GLN A 217 16.61 12.58 -12.46
CA GLN A 217 17.44 13.78 -12.34
C GLN A 217 16.57 15.04 -12.26
N VAL A 218 16.92 15.94 -11.33
CA VAL A 218 16.32 17.27 -11.26
C VAL A 218 17.25 18.25 -11.96
N ILE A 219 16.75 18.87 -13.02
CA ILE A 219 17.52 19.79 -13.85
C ILE A 219 16.82 21.14 -13.98
N ARG A 220 17.59 22.19 -14.26
CA ARG A 220 17.05 23.44 -14.81
C ARG A 220 16.79 23.25 -16.30
N PHE A 221 15.91 24.08 -16.86
CA PHE A 221 15.68 24.07 -18.30
C PHE A 221 17.02 24.33 -19.03
N ASN A 222 17.47 23.35 -19.83
CA ASN A 222 18.71 23.41 -20.59
C ASN A 222 18.51 22.70 -21.94
N GLU A 223 18.64 23.46 -23.02
CA GLU A 223 18.40 22.98 -24.37
C GLU A 223 19.43 21.91 -24.79
N GLU A 224 20.67 22.01 -24.34
CA GLU A 224 21.73 21.02 -24.68
C GLU A 224 21.41 19.67 -24.05
N ILE A 225 21.08 19.63 -22.75
CA ILE A 225 20.71 18.38 -22.06
C ILE A 225 19.48 17.75 -22.73
N ILE A 226 18.46 18.56 -23.07
CA ILE A 226 17.23 18.08 -23.71
C ILE A 226 17.57 17.48 -25.09
N ARG A 227 18.34 18.20 -25.92
CA ARG A 227 18.77 17.74 -27.23
C ARG A 227 19.52 16.42 -27.14
N ASP A 228 20.53 16.35 -26.28
CA ASP A 228 21.42 15.21 -26.17
C ASP A 228 20.66 13.97 -25.66
N ALA A 229 19.78 14.11 -24.67
CA ALA A 229 18.96 13.03 -24.17
C ALA A 229 17.92 12.53 -25.21
N ILE A 230 17.29 13.43 -25.97
CA ILE A 230 16.37 13.05 -27.06
C ILE A 230 17.15 12.31 -28.16
N SER A 231 18.28 12.86 -28.61
CA SER A 231 19.12 12.26 -29.66
C SER A 231 19.62 10.86 -29.23
N TYR A 232 20.04 10.71 -27.97
CA TYR A 232 20.46 9.43 -27.41
C TYR A 232 19.31 8.41 -27.42
N GLU A 233 18.10 8.81 -27.00
CA GLU A 233 16.95 7.90 -26.98
C GLU A 233 16.55 7.46 -28.38
N ILE A 234 16.50 8.37 -29.34
CA ILE A 234 16.20 8.06 -30.75
C ILE A 234 17.26 7.14 -31.34
N SER A 235 18.56 7.38 -31.06
CA SER A 235 19.67 6.55 -31.57
C SER A 235 19.58 5.08 -31.18
N ARG A 236 19.00 4.77 -30.03
CA ARG A 236 18.74 3.40 -29.56
C ARG A 236 17.34 2.87 -29.92
N GLY A 237 16.60 3.60 -30.78
CA GLY A 237 15.27 3.24 -31.26
C GLY A 237 14.19 3.34 -30.18
N GLY A 238 14.38 4.18 -29.16
CA GLY A 238 13.40 4.42 -28.11
C GLY A 238 12.51 5.63 -28.38
N GLN A 239 11.51 5.83 -27.54
CA GLN A 239 10.56 6.93 -27.61
C GLN A 239 10.60 7.80 -26.35
N ILE A 240 10.16 9.03 -26.48
CA ILE A 240 10.26 10.06 -25.43
C ILE A 240 8.90 10.65 -25.12
N PHE A 241 8.57 10.77 -23.83
CA PHE A 241 7.51 11.64 -23.35
C PHE A 241 8.07 13.01 -22.94
N PHE A 242 7.45 14.09 -23.43
CA PHE A 242 7.73 15.43 -22.97
C PHE A 242 6.44 16.04 -22.37
N ILE A 243 6.39 16.14 -21.05
CA ILE A 243 5.19 16.60 -20.34
C ILE A 243 5.24 18.12 -20.17
N HIS A 244 4.18 18.78 -20.68
CA HIS A 244 4.01 20.21 -20.55
C HIS A 244 2.56 20.56 -20.24
N ASN A 245 2.30 20.98 -19.00
CA ASN A 245 0.92 21.14 -18.50
C ASN A 245 0.25 22.49 -18.86
N ARG A 246 0.61 23.07 -20.00
CA ARG A 246 -0.02 24.30 -20.51
C ARG A 246 -0.38 24.13 -21.97
N VAL A 247 -1.69 24.01 -22.25
CA VAL A 247 -2.19 23.83 -23.63
C VAL A 247 -1.89 25.04 -24.51
N GLN A 248 -1.91 26.26 -23.93
CA GLN A 248 -1.75 27.51 -24.66
C GLN A 248 -0.44 27.60 -25.46
N ASN A 249 0.66 27.14 -24.89
CA ASN A 249 1.99 27.21 -25.50
C ASN A 249 2.61 25.83 -25.82
N ILE A 250 1.82 24.74 -25.79
CA ILE A 250 2.32 23.39 -26.09
C ILE A 250 2.89 23.26 -27.53
N LYS A 251 2.32 24.02 -28.48
CA LYS A 251 2.81 24.09 -29.87
C LYS A 251 4.17 24.79 -29.95
N GLU A 252 4.40 25.80 -29.14
CA GLU A 252 5.70 26.52 -29.09
C GLU A 252 6.79 25.61 -28.55
N VAL A 253 6.47 24.84 -27.48
CA VAL A 253 7.38 23.83 -26.92
C VAL A 253 7.69 22.74 -27.95
N ALA A 254 6.70 22.23 -28.64
CA ALA A 254 6.93 21.26 -29.72
C ALA A 254 7.78 21.84 -30.86
N GLY A 255 7.54 23.10 -31.26
CA GLY A 255 8.35 23.78 -32.25
C GLY A 255 9.80 24.05 -31.81
N MET A 256 10.01 24.30 -30.52
CA MET A 256 11.34 24.40 -29.92
C MET A 256 12.08 23.06 -30.01
N LEU A 257 11.44 21.98 -29.57
CA LEU A 257 12.01 20.63 -29.64
C LEU A 257 12.34 20.21 -31.08
N GLN A 258 11.48 20.58 -32.06
CA GLN A 258 11.73 20.31 -33.47
C GLN A 258 12.95 21.07 -33.99
N ARG A 259 13.25 22.27 -33.48
CA ARG A 259 14.48 23.00 -33.84
C ARG A 259 15.71 22.38 -33.20
N LEU A 260 15.59 21.87 -31.96
CA LEU A 260 16.70 21.22 -31.26
C LEU A 260 17.08 19.88 -31.88
N VAL A 261 16.08 19.11 -32.34
CA VAL A 261 16.28 17.78 -32.97
C VAL A 261 15.42 17.74 -34.24
N PRO A 262 15.95 18.26 -35.39
CA PRO A 262 15.18 18.40 -36.63
C PRO A 262 14.66 17.07 -37.20
N ASP A 263 15.40 15.98 -37.01
CA ASP A 263 15.05 14.65 -37.53
C ASP A 263 13.99 13.91 -36.70
N ALA A 264 13.65 14.40 -35.50
CA ALA A 264 12.68 13.77 -34.63
C ALA A 264 11.25 14.00 -35.12
N LYS A 265 10.44 12.94 -35.12
CA LYS A 265 9.01 13.02 -35.39
C LYS A 265 8.27 13.36 -34.09
N ILE A 266 7.71 14.58 -34.02
CA ILE A 266 7.07 15.09 -32.82
C ILE A 266 5.54 15.06 -32.94
N GLY A 267 4.89 14.35 -32.02
CA GLY A 267 3.44 14.35 -31.83
C GLY A 267 3.02 15.28 -30.70
N ILE A 268 1.80 15.87 -30.79
CA ILE A 268 1.21 16.70 -29.72
C ILE A 268 -0.12 16.07 -29.30
N GLY A 269 -0.30 15.92 -27.96
CA GLY A 269 -1.53 15.41 -27.36
C GLY A 269 -1.94 16.21 -26.13
N HIS A 270 -3.19 16.69 -26.05
CA HIS A 270 -3.71 17.40 -24.88
C HIS A 270 -5.21 17.21 -24.69
N GLY A 271 -5.71 17.39 -23.46
CA GLY A 271 -7.08 17.10 -23.07
C GLY A 271 -8.17 17.97 -23.73
N GLN A 272 -7.83 19.09 -24.37
CA GLN A 272 -8.76 19.94 -25.13
C GLN A 272 -8.93 19.49 -26.59
N MET A 273 -8.16 18.49 -27.04
CA MET A 273 -8.38 17.90 -28.37
C MET A 273 -9.69 17.12 -28.38
N ASP A 274 -10.27 17.02 -29.59
CA ASP A 274 -11.33 16.04 -29.81
C ASP A 274 -10.86 14.65 -29.39
N GLY A 275 -11.69 13.96 -28.61
CA GLY A 275 -11.28 12.71 -27.99
C GLY A 275 -10.85 11.65 -28.99
N LYS A 276 -11.49 11.59 -30.19
CA LYS A 276 -11.12 10.64 -31.23
C LYS A 276 -9.74 10.95 -31.81
N LYS A 277 -9.48 12.24 -32.09
CA LYS A 277 -8.16 12.67 -32.58
C LYS A 277 -7.05 12.45 -31.57
N LEU A 278 -7.34 12.65 -30.29
CA LEU A 278 -6.37 12.36 -29.21
C LEU A 278 -6.00 10.89 -29.19
N GLU A 279 -7.00 10.03 -29.24
CA GLU A 279 -6.82 8.58 -29.21
C GLU A 279 -6.08 8.05 -30.46
N GLU A 280 -6.37 8.58 -31.64
CA GLU A 280 -5.64 8.27 -32.87
C GLU A 280 -4.14 8.63 -32.73
N LYS A 281 -3.84 9.80 -32.13
CA LYS A 281 -2.45 10.23 -31.88
C LYS A 281 -1.75 9.34 -30.84
N MET A 282 -2.45 8.93 -29.80
CA MET A 282 -1.88 8.04 -28.77
C MET A 282 -1.58 6.64 -29.37
N LEU A 283 -2.49 6.10 -30.18
CA LEU A 283 -2.26 4.84 -30.90
C LEU A 283 -1.09 4.95 -31.88
N ALA A 284 -1.00 6.05 -32.62
CA ALA A 284 0.13 6.31 -33.53
C ALA A 284 1.47 6.40 -32.75
N PHE A 285 1.48 7.01 -31.56
CA PHE A 285 2.66 7.00 -30.71
C PHE A 285 3.02 5.59 -30.22
N MET A 286 2.04 4.79 -29.81
CA MET A 286 2.25 3.39 -29.42
C MET A 286 2.80 2.54 -30.57
N SER A 287 2.39 2.83 -31.82
CA SER A 287 2.86 2.14 -33.03
C SER A 287 4.26 2.60 -33.48
N GLY A 288 4.83 3.63 -32.84
CA GLY A 288 6.16 4.15 -33.19
C GLY A 288 6.17 5.19 -34.32
N ASP A 289 5.00 5.76 -34.69
CA ASP A 289 4.92 6.80 -35.73
C ASP A 289 5.54 8.15 -35.28
N PHE A 290 5.67 8.35 -33.96
CA PHE A 290 6.30 9.51 -33.34
C PHE A 290 7.45 9.08 -32.42
N ASP A 291 8.56 9.82 -32.46
CA ASP A 291 9.70 9.63 -31.56
C ASP A 291 9.48 10.37 -30.24
N VAL A 292 8.87 11.54 -30.30
CA VAL A 292 8.58 12.38 -29.12
C VAL A 292 7.09 12.70 -29.07
N LEU A 293 6.47 12.43 -27.93
CA LEU A 293 5.11 12.90 -27.65
C LEU A 293 5.14 14.04 -26.65
N VAL A 294 4.81 15.26 -27.10
CA VAL A 294 4.60 16.41 -26.24
C VAL A 294 3.15 16.39 -25.75
N ALA A 295 2.95 16.20 -24.46
CA ALA A 295 1.62 16.00 -23.92
C ALA A 295 1.38 16.73 -22.59
N THR A 296 0.11 17.00 -22.28
CA THR A 296 -0.30 17.36 -20.92
C THR A 296 -0.36 16.11 -20.02
N THR A 297 -0.93 16.21 -18.82
CA THR A 297 -1.11 15.11 -17.87
C THR A 297 -1.94 13.91 -18.38
N ILE A 298 -2.42 13.94 -19.62
CA ILE A 298 -3.20 12.84 -20.21
C ILE A 298 -2.50 11.49 -20.17
N ILE A 299 -1.16 11.47 -20.20
CA ILE A 299 -0.36 10.23 -20.15
C ILE A 299 -0.38 9.57 -18.76
N GLU A 300 -0.72 10.31 -17.71
CA GLU A 300 -0.89 9.80 -16.36
C GLU A 300 -1.96 8.70 -16.28
N SER A 301 -2.89 8.67 -17.23
CA SER A 301 -4.07 7.81 -17.24
C SER A 301 -3.85 6.41 -17.82
N GLY A 302 -2.76 5.72 -17.48
CA GLY A 302 -2.60 4.30 -17.74
C GLY A 302 -1.97 3.90 -19.08
N LEU A 303 -1.48 4.85 -19.89
CA LEU A 303 -0.85 4.53 -21.17
C LEU A 303 0.41 3.67 -21.00
N ASP A 304 0.42 2.51 -21.62
CA ASP A 304 1.58 1.61 -21.67
C ASP A 304 2.26 1.70 -23.03
N VAL A 305 3.49 2.22 -23.04
CA VAL A 305 4.35 2.30 -24.23
C VAL A 305 5.71 1.69 -23.85
N PRO A 306 5.90 0.38 -24.10
CA PRO A 306 7.11 -0.34 -23.68
C PRO A 306 8.41 0.26 -24.21
N ASN A 307 8.36 0.93 -25.38
CA ASN A 307 9.53 1.53 -26.02
C ASN A 307 9.83 2.96 -25.55
N ALA A 308 8.97 3.56 -24.70
CA ALA A 308 9.24 4.86 -24.10
C ALA A 308 10.16 4.71 -22.87
N ASN A 309 11.42 5.14 -22.99
CA ASN A 309 12.40 4.99 -21.92
C ASN A 309 12.92 6.34 -21.39
N THR A 310 12.53 7.45 -21.98
CA THR A 310 12.90 8.79 -21.49
C THR A 310 11.65 9.64 -21.30
N ILE A 311 11.57 10.34 -20.16
CA ILE A 311 10.50 11.29 -19.87
C ILE A 311 11.07 12.60 -19.33
N PHE A 312 10.59 13.72 -19.90
CA PHE A 312 10.80 15.06 -19.38
C PHE A 312 9.51 15.57 -18.77
N ILE A 313 9.57 16.12 -17.56
CA ILE A 313 8.43 16.75 -16.89
C ILE A 313 8.75 18.23 -16.67
N ASN A 314 8.21 19.07 -17.53
CA ASN A 314 8.46 20.50 -17.50
C ASN A 314 7.65 21.19 -16.40
N ASN A 315 8.30 22.07 -15.64
CA ASN A 315 7.75 22.71 -14.43
C ASN A 315 7.24 21.68 -13.43
N ALA A 316 8.07 20.69 -13.09
CA ALA A 316 7.74 19.59 -12.18
C ALA A 316 7.25 20.06 -10.80
N ASN A 317 7.67 21.25 -10.35
CA ASN A 317 7.21 21.88 -9.10
C ASN A 317 5.70 22.13 -9.02
N ASN A 318 4.99 22.15 -10.16
CA ASN A 318 3.54 22.40 -10.22
C ASN A 318 2.70 21.13 -10.09
N PHE A 319 3.32 19.98 -9.96
CA PHE A 319 2.63 18.68 -9.88
C PHE A 319 2.61 18.13 -8.45
N GLY A 320 1.62 17.28 -8.16
CA GLY A 320 1.58 16.50 -6.94
C GLY A 320 2.63 15.39 -6.92
N LEU A 321 3.02 14.94 -5.72
CA LEU A 321 4.02 13.88 -5.56
C LEU A 321 3.59 12.58 -6.22
N SER A 322 2.33 12.18 -6.01
CA SER A 322 1.73 11.00 -6.64
C SER A 322 1.67 11.12 -8.17
N ASP A 323 1.36 12.32 -8.70
CA ASP A 323 1.31 12.55 -10.15
C ASP A 323 2.70 12.41 -10.79
N LEU A 324 3.72 13.00 -10.16
CA LEU A 324 5.10 12.89 -10.60
C LEU A 324 5.59 11.43 -10.58
N HIS A 325 5.27 10.69 -9.52
CA HIS A 325 5.60 9.27 -9.43
C HIS A 325 4.90 8.43 -10.50
N GLN A 326 3.61 8.66 -10.75
CA GLN A 326 2.87 7.97 -11.82
C GLN A 326 3.43 8.28 -13.20
N MET A 327 3.77 9.56 -13.48
CA MET A 327 4.38 9.97 -14.74
C MET A 327 5.78 9.35 -14.90
N ARG A 328 6.62 9.37 -13.86
CA ARG A 328 7.91 8.67 -13.85
C ARG A 328 7.76 7.19 -14.22
N GLY A 329 6.77 6.51 -13.64
CA GLY A 329 6.48 5.09 -13.92
C GLY A 329 5.96 4.80 -15.34
N ARG A 330 5.76 5.82 -16.19
CA ARG A 330 5.40 5.59 -17.61
C ARG A 330 6.58 5.15 -18.47
N VAL A 331 7.79 5.33 -18.00
CA VAL A 331 9.01 4.82 -18.63
C VAL A 331 9.64 3.67 -17.84
N GLY A 332 10.63 2.98 -18.40
CA GLY A 332 11.31 1.87 -17.74
C GLY A 332 10.48 0.59 -17.65
N ARG A 333 9.68 0.31 -18.68
CA ARG A 333 8.86 -0.91 -18.77
C ARG A 333 9.50 -2.01 -19.62
N SER A 334 10.69 -1.76 -20.13
CA SER A 334 11.51 -2.71 -20.87
C SER A 334 12.81 -3.00 -20.12
N ASN A 335 13.64 -3.87 -20.66
CA ASN A 335 14.98 -4.16 -20.16
C ASN A 335 16.01 -3.04 -20.45
N LYS A 336 15.59 -1.94 -21.07
CA LYS A 336 16.45 -0.79 -21.38
C LYS A 336 16.49 0.17 -20.19
N LYS A 337 17.67 0.75 -19.90
CA LYS A 337 17.81 1.80 -18.89
C LYS A 337 16.90 3.01 -19.25
N ALA A 338 16.12 3.48 -18.28
CA ALA A 338 15.20 4.59 -18.46
C ALA A 338 15.63 5.83 -17.66
N TYR A 339 15.20 7.01 -18.17
CA TYR A 339 15.59 8.31 -17.65
C TYR A 339 14.35 9.16 -17.40
N CYS A 340 14.35 9.85 -16.26
CA CYS A 340 13.32 10.83 -15.90
C CYS A 340 13.97 12.16 -15.54
N TYR A 341 13.63 13.22 -16.27
CA TYR A 341 14.14 14.56 -16.05
C TYR A 341 13.03 15.46 -15.49
N PHE A 342 13.15 15.85 -14.21
CA PHE A 342 12.29 16.87 -13.61
C PHE A 342 12.88 18.25 -13.90
N ILE A 343 12.25 18.99 -14.81
CA ILE A 343 12.67 20.36 -15.14
C ILE A 343 11.99 21.31 -14.17
N THR A 344 12.79 22.07 -13.41
CA THR A 344 12.30 23.00 -12.38
C THR A 344 12.94 24.39 -12.54
N PRO A 345 12.25 25.46 -12.08
CA PRO A 345 12.92 26.72 -11.78
C PRO A 345 13.99 26.52 -10.68
N PRO A 346 14.89 27.51 -10.49
CA PRO A 346 15.82 27.49 -9.35
C PRO A 346 15.10 27.26 -8.02
N PHE A 347 15.66 26.46 -7.11
CA PHE A 347 15.01 26.05 -5.86
C PHE A 347 14.55 27.20 -4.96
N HIS A 348 15.21 28.36 -5.04
CA HIS A 348 14.79 29.56 -4.27
C HIS A 348 13.50 30.22 -4.81
N LEU A 349 13.03 29.85 -6.02
CA LEU A 349 11.80 30.36 -6.64
C LEU A 349 10.60 29.42 -6.49
N ILE A 350 10.79 28.24 -5.91
CA ILE A 350 9.72 27.26 -5.68
C ILE A 350 9.33 27.20 -4.21
N THR A 351 8.08 26.79 -3.93
CA THR A 351 7.59 26.67 -2.55
C THR A 351 8.30 25.55 -1.79
N VAL A 352 8.30 25.63 -0.46
CA VAL A 352 8.93 24.64 0.41
C VAL A 352 8.29 23.26 0.20
N GLU A 353 6.97 23.19 0.02
CA GLU A 353 6.23 21.94 -0.22
C GLU A 353 6.60 21.35 -1.59
N ALA A 354 6.75 22.17 -2.64
CA ALA A 354 7.18 21.69 -3.94
C ALA A 354 8.61 21.14 -3.90
N ARG A 355 9.50 21.78 -3.16
CA ARG A 355 10.85 21.31 -2.94
C ARG A 355 10.86 19.95 -2.23
N LYS A 356 10.13 19.81 -1.11
CA LYS A 356 10.02 18.55 -0.37
C LYS A 356 9.48 17.41 -1.24
N ARG A 357 8.52 17.68 -2.15
CA ARG A 357 8.01 16.68 -3.09
C ARG A 357 9.07 16.19 -4.06
N ILE A 358 9.87 17.11 -4.62
CA ILE A 358 10.92 16.77 -5.59
C ILE A 358 12.05 16.00 -4.89
N GLU A 359 12.50 16.46 -3.72
CA GLU A 359 13.50 15.78 -2.89
C GLU A 359 13.05 14.35 -2.49
N ALA A 360 11.76 14.17 -2.18
CA ALA A 360 11.21 12.85 -1.89
C ALA A 360 11.31 11.89 -3.09
N LEU A 361 11.11 12.37 -4.33
CA LEU A 361 11.23 11.53 -5.53
C LEU A 361 12.68 11.16 -5.87
N GLU A 362 13.64 11.99 -5.51
CA GLU A 362 15.07 11.64 -5.62
C GLU A 362 15.45 10.59 -4.56
N LEU A 363 14.95 10.75 -3.33
CA LEU A 363 15.21 9.81 -2.23
C LEU A 363 14.58 8.43 -2.50
N PHE A 364 13.36 8.40 -3.01
CA PHE A 364 12.62 7.17 -3.34
C PHE A 364 12.75 6.83 -4.83
N SER A 365 13.99 6.64 -5.31
CA SER A 365 14.30 6.26 -6.69
C SER A 365 14.19 4.76 -6.94
N ASP A 366 14.26 3.95 -5.90
CA ASP A 366 14.20 2.50 -5.97
C ASP A 366 12.84 1.99 -6.43
N LEU A 367 12.84 0.83 -7.09
CA LEU A 367 11.62 0.11 -7.47
C LEU A 367 10.88 -0.37 -6.21
N GLY A 368 9.54 -0.31 -6.22
CA GLY A 368 8.71 -0.69 -5.08
C GLY A 368 8.44 0.42 -4.07
N SER A 369 8.91 1.65 -4.35
CA SER A 369 8.79 2.79 -3.42
C SER A 369 7.41 3.48 -3.41
N GLY A 370 6.44 3.01 -4.19
CA GLY A 370 5.14 3.68 -4.38
C GLY A 370 4.36 3.91 -3.09
N ILE A 371 4.38 2.96 -2.15
CA ILE A 371 3.76 3.13 -0.82
C ILE A 371 4.49 4.19 0.00
N ASN A 372 5.83 4.15 0.03
CA ASN A 372 6.64 5.12 0.76
C ASN A 372 6.40 6.54 0.24
N ILE A 373 6.26 6.68 -1.08
CA ILE A 373 5.90 7.94 -1.73
C ILE A 373 4.49 8.40 -1.33
N ALA A 374 3.51 7.48 -1.30
CA ALA A 374 2.15 7.80 -0.87
C ALA A 374 2.11 8.24 0.60
N MET A 375 2.88 7.58 1.48
CA MET A 375 3.03 7.98 2.87
C MET A 375 3.69 9.36 2.99
N LYS A 376 4.73 9.60 2.19
CA LYS A 376 5.41 10.91 2.17
C LYS A 376 4.54 12.04 1.64
N ASP A 377 3.70 11.76 0.63
CA ASP A 377 2.71 12.72 0.13
C ASP A 377 1.70 13.11 1.24
N LEU A 378 1.30 12.13 2.06
CA LEU A 378 0.43 12.34 3.21
C LEU A 378 1.08 13.22 4.29
N GLU A 379 2.36 13.00 4.58
CA GLU A 379 3.14 13.84 5.49
C GLU A 379 3.27 15.28 4.97
N ILE A 380 3.59 15.46 3.68
CA ILE A 380 3.82 16.80 3.08
C ILE A 380 2.51 17.60 3.00
N ARG A 381 1.40 16.97 2.61
CA ARG A 381 0.09 17.64 2.53
C ARG A 381 -0.49 17.96 3.90
N GLY A 382 -0.05 17.25 4.94
CA GLY A 382 -0.76 17.23 6.21
C GLY A 382 -2.10 16.50 6.05
N ALA A 383 -2.53 15.75 7.06
CA ALA A 383 -3.78 14.99 6.96
C ALA A 383 -5.06 15.86 7.03
N GLY A 384 -4.94 17.17 7.05
CA GLY A 384 -6.03 18.12 7.12
C GLY A 384 -7.01 18.08 5.95
N ASP A 385 -6.52 17.73 4.78
CA ASP A 385 -7.34 17.59 3.56
C ASP A 385 -8.18 16.29 3.56
N LEU A 386 -7.91 15.36 4.47
CA LEU A 386 -8.53 14.02 4.50
C LEU A 386 -9.89 14.01 5.20
N LEU A 387 -10.12 14.90 6.16
CA LEU A 387 -11.32 14.90 7.03
C LEU A 387 -12.22 16.11 6.83
N GLY A 388 -11.90 17.02 5.91
CA GLY A 388 -12.61 18.28 5.70
C GLY A 388 -11.89 19.46 6.37
N GLY A 389 -12.01 20.66 5.79
CA GLY A 389 -11.22 21.85 6.07
C GLY A 389 -11.23 22.38 7.53
N GLU A 390 -12.04 21.82 8.41
CA GLU A 390 -12.12 22.24 9.83
C GLU A 390 -11.12 21.53 10.76
N GLN A 391 -10.45 20.44 10.29
CA GLN A 391 -9.54 19.64 11.14
C GLN A 391 -8.07 19.66 10.69
N SER A 392 -7.71 20.53 9.76
CA SER A 392 -6.39 20.58 9.12
C SER A 392 -5.21 20.94 10.03
N GLY A 393 -5.46 21.64 11.14
CA GLY A 393 -4.40 22.05 12.09
C GLY A 393 -3.91 20.91 12.99
N PHE A 394 -4.77 19.98 13.35
CA PHE A 394 -4.53 19.03 14.46
C PHE A 394 -3.43 17.99 14.16
N ILE A 395 -3.30 17.55 12.92
CA ILE A 395 -2.36 16.47 12.57
C ILE A 395 -0.93 16.99 12.36
N ASN A 396 -0.79 18.23 11.91
CA ASN A 396 0.52 18.88 11.87
C ASN A 396 1.10 19.06 13.28
N ASP A 397 0.23 19.26 14.29
CA ASP A 397 0.66 19.48 15.68
C ASP A 397 1.01 18.18 16.41
N ILE A 398 0.30 17.08 16.15
CA ILE A 398 0.49 15.79 16.85
C ILE A 398 1.35 14.78 16.09
N GLY A 399 1.61 14.99 14.81
CA GLY A 399 2.31 14.06 13.93
C GLY A 399 1.44 12.89 13.44
N PHE A 400 1.82 12.34 12.29
CA PHE A 400 1.05 11.29 11.59
C PHE A 400 0.95 9.98 12.38
N ASP A 401 2.04 9.56 13.02
CA ASP A 401 2.08 8.30 13.80
C ASP A 401 1.14 8.36 15.01
N THR A 402 1.10 9.51 15.69
CA THR A 402 0.17 9.73 16.83
C THR A 402 -1.28 9.74 16.36
N TYR A 403 -1.55 10.36 15.21
CA TYR A 403 -2.89 10.36 14.61
C TYR A 403 -3.33 8.94 14.24
N GLN A 404 -2.48 8.12 13.61
CA GLN A 404 -2.80 6.72 13.31
C GLN A 404 -3.12 5.92 14.58
N LYS A 405 -2.36 6.13 15.64
CA LYS A 405 -2.60 5.47 16.93
C LYS A 405 -3.97 5.82 17.51
N ILE A 406 -4.31 7.11 17.53
CA ILE A 406 -5.61 7.60 18.02
C ILE A 406 -6.75 7.02 17.18
N LEU A 407 -6.59 7.01 15.87
CA LEU A 407 -7.60 6.51 14.94
C LEU A 407 -7.82 5.00 15.09
N LYS A 408 -6.74 4.22 15.24
CA LYS A 408 -6.82 2.78 15.51
C LYS A 408 -7.53 2.49 16.82
N GLU A 409 -7.24 3.26 17.88
CA GLU A 409 -7.92 3.16 19.16
C GLU A 409 -9.41 3.48 19.06
N ALA A 410 -9.80 4.53 18.33
CA ALA A 410 -11.20 4.88 18.12
C ALA A 410 -11.96 3.80 17.32
N ILE A 411 -11.33 3.16 16.34
CA ILE A 411 -11.93 2.06 15.58
C ILE A 411 -12.11 0.83 16.46
N GLU A 412 -11.16 0.49 17.31
CA GLU A 412 -11.29 -0.62 18.26
C GLU A 412 -12.42 -0.34 19.25
N GLU A 413 -12.54 0.88 19.74
CA GLU A 413 -13.65 1.29 20.61
C GLU A 413 -15.01 1.17 19.92
N LEU A 414 -15.13 1.60 18.65
CA LEU A 414 -16.36 1.44 17.87
C LEU A 414 -16.70 -0.02 17.60
N LYS A 415 -15.71 -0.89 17.35
CA LYS A 415 -15.91 -2.34 17.19
C LYS A 415 -16.45 -2.97 18.47
N ASP A 416 -15.97 -2.53 19.62
CA ASP A 416 -16.35 -3.06 20.93
C ASP A 416 -17.69 -2.48 21.44
N THR A 417 -18.12 -1.32 20.98
CA THR A 417 -19.34 -0.62 21.41
C THR A 417 -20.48 -0.74 20.41
N GLU A 418 -20.41 0.01 19.30
CA GLU A 418 -21.54 0.12 18.34
C GLU A 418 -21.67 -1.08 17.41
N PHE A 419 -20.56 -1.79 17.14
CA PHE A 419 -20.53 -2.91 16.19
C PHE A 419 -20.19 -4.25 16.84
N LYS A 420 -20.38 -4.39 18.14
CA LYS A 420 -20.02 -5.58 18.91
C LYS A 420 -20.64 -6.88 18.38
N GLU A 421 -21.88 -6.84 17.89
CA GLU A 421 -22.56 -8.00 17.32
C GLU A 421 -21.96 -8.43 15.97
N LEU A 422 -21.49 -7.48 15.17
CA LEU A 422 -20.90 -7.68 13.85
C LEU A 422 -19.49 -8.32 13.89
N TYR A 423 -18.74 -8.05 14.97
CA TYR A 423 -17.36 -8.50 15.14
C TYR A 423 -17.21 -9.57 16.23
N ALA A 424 -18.31 -10.07 16.80
CA ALA A 424 -18.30 -11.10 17.84
C ALA A 424 -17.78 -12.46 17.37
N THR A 425 -17.77 -12.73 16.07
CA THR A 425 -17.32 -13.98 15.44
C THR A 425 -15.88 -13.94 14.93
N ASP A 426 -15.28 -12.79 14.77
CA ASP A 426 -13.85 -12.70 14.49
C ASP A 426 -13.11 -13.14 15.76
N ASN A 427 -12.23 -14.15 15.65
CA ASN A 427 -11.42 -14.72 16.72
C ASN A 427 -11.07 -13.64 17.75
N LYS A 428 -11.57 -13.81 18.98
CA LYS A 428 -11.29 -12.87 20.07
C LYS A 428 -9.77 -12.71 20.16
N PRO A 429 -9.19 -11.55 19.79
CA PRO A 429 -7.85 -11.27 20.24
C PRO A 429 -7.89 -11.34 21.76
N VAL A 430 -6.93 -12.00 22.36
CA VAL A 430 -6.76 -12.05 23.81
C VAL A 430 -6.93 -10.61 24.29
N LYS A 431 -7.96 -10.33 25.13
CA LYS A 431 -8.21 -8.98 25.67
C LYS A 431 -6.93 -8.52 26.33
N THR A 432 -6.18 -7.68 25.66
CA THR A 432 -5.01 -7.04 26.25
C THR A 432 -5.52 -5.92 27.13
N PHE A 433 -5.45 -6.13 28.44
CA PHE A 433 -5.88 -5.16 29.46
C PHE A 433 -4.95 -3.94 29.53
N VAL A 434 -3.76 -4.03 28.95
CA VAL A 434 -2.74 -2.99 28.91
C VAL A 434 -2.40 -2.69 27.46
N LYS A 435 -2.57 -1.42 27.05
CA LYS A 435 -2.30 -0.97 25.68
C LYS A 435 -0.80 -0.81 25.41
N ASP A 436 -0.08 -0.16 26.32
CA ASP A 436 1.36 0.07 26.22
C ASP A 436 2.00 0.05 27.61
N ILE A 437 3.30 -0.32 27.67
CA ILE A 437 4.04 -0.42 28.92
C ILE A 437 5.18 0.57 28.94
N GLN A 438 5.25 1.34 30.03
CA GLN A 438 6.39 2.20 30.31
C GLN A 438 7.43 1.43 31.13
N ILE A 439 8.64 1.25 30.58
CA ILE A 439 9.79 0.70 31.32
C ILE A 439 10.69 1.87 31.73
N ASP A 440 10.96 1.98 33.03
CA ASP A 440 11.86 2.98 33.62
C ASP A 440 13.02 2.24 34.31
N THR A 441 14.24 2.43 33.83
CA THR A 441 15.41 1.64 34.25
C THR A 441 16.65 2.51 34.45
N ASP A 442 17.58 2.04 35.29
CA ASP A 442 18.95 2.55 35.44
C ASP A 442 19.99 1.73 34.66
N PHE A 443 19.56 0.68 33.92
CA PHE A 443 20.41 -0.05 33.00
C PHE A 443 20.57 0.67 31.67
N GLU A 444 21.74 0.55 31.04
CA GLU A 444 22.03 1.07 29.72
C GLU A 444 21.42 0.16 28.63
N ILE A 445 20.22 0.51 28.20
CA ILE A 445 19.45 -0.22 27.18
C ILE A 445 19.41 0.63 25.92
N LEU A 446 20.42 0.48 25.05
CA LEU A 446 20.56 1.30 23.84
C LEU A 446 21.43 0.63 22.78
N PHE A 447 21.39 1.14 21.56
CA PHE A 447 22.41 0.86 20.55
C PHE A 447 23.61 1.79 20.79
N PRO A 448 24.79 1.27 21.22
CA PRO A 448 25.97 2.09 21.46
C PRO A 448 26.47 2.77 20.18
N ASP A 449 27.11 3.95 20.36
CA ASP A 449 27.64 4.73 19.23
C ASP A 449 28.80 4.03 18.51
N ASP A 450 29.56 3.21 19.22
CA ASP A 450 30.64 2.38 18.71
C ASP A 450 30.15 1.13 17.96
N PHE A 451 28.94 0.67 18.24
CA PHE A 451 28.32 -0.45 17.52
C PHE A 451 27.63 0.02 16.23
N ILE A 452 26.91 1.14 16.26
CA ILE A 452 26.26 1.74 15.09
C ILE A 452 26.53 3.24 15.06
N ASN A 453 27.48 3.65 14.23
CA ASN A 453 27.96 5.04 14.18
C ASN A 453 26.94 6.03 13.59
N VAL A 454 26.02 5.56 12.71
CA VAL A 454 25.10 6.42 11.97
C VAL A 454 23.81 6.63 12.77
N VAL A 455 23.53 7.87 13.19
CA VAL A 455 22.36 8.23 14.01
C VAL A 455 21.03 7.87 13.33
N SER A 456 20.90 8.16 12.03
CA SER A 456 19.67 7.85 11.28
C SER A 456 19.41 6.35 11.21
N GLU A 457 20.44 5.53 11.13
CA GLU A 457 20.35 4.08 11.12
C GLU A 457 19.91 3.53 12.47
N ARG A 458 20.48 4.05 13.57
CA ARG A 458 20.03 3.72 14.93
C ARG A 458 18.55 4.04 15.13
N LEU A 459 18.09 5.22 14.69
CA LEU A 459 16.70 5.61 14.79
C LEU A 459 15.76 4.68 14.00
N ASN A 460 16.19 4.23 12.82
CA ASN A 460 15.42 3.28 12.03
C ASN A 460 15.34 1.92 12.72
N LEU A 461 16.44 1.42 13.29
CA LEU A 461 16.47 0.16 14.03
C LEU A 461 15.63 0.23 15.32
N TYR A 462 15.59 1.37 16.03
CA TYR A 462 14.65 1.54 17.16
C TYR A 462 13.18 1.49 16.72
N LYS A 463 12.85 2.06 15.55
CA LYS A 463 11.47 1.98 15.00
C LYS A 463 11.13 0.53 14.63
N GLU A 464 12.01 -0.14 13.90
CA GLU A 464 11.84 -1.55 13.52
C GLU A 464 11.64 -2.43 14.76
N LEU A 465 12.50 -2.25 15.79
CA LEU A 465 12.38 -2.97 17.05
C LEU A 465 11.07 -2.71 17.81
N ALA A 466 10.53 -1.48 17.72
CA ALA A 466 9.28 -1.10 18.36
C ALA A 466 8.05 -1.75 17.72
N ASP A 467 8.13 -2.08 16.43
CA ASP A 467 7.05 -2.69 15.64
C ASP A 467 7.01 -4.22 15.75
N LEU A 468 8.05 -4.85 16.32
CA LEU A 468 8.08 -6.31 16.51
C LEU A 468 7.05 -6.78 17.54
N ASN A 469 6.33 -7.86 17.21
CA ASN A 469 5.23 -8.35 18.01
C ASN A 469 5.42 -9.76 18.58
N ASN A 470 6.41 -10.52 18.09
CA ASN A 470 6.64 -11.89 18.50
C ASN A 470 8.12 -12.29 18.52
N GLU A 471 8.42 -13.41 19.18
CA GLU A 471 9.78 -13.92 19.35
C GLU A 471 10.44 -14.35 18.02
N SER A 472 9.64 -14.81 17.04
CA SER A 472 10.18 -15.22 15.73
C SER A 472 10.71 -14.02 14.96
N GLU A 473 9.99 -12.90 14.96
CA GLU A 473 10.42 -11.64 14.36
C GLU A 473 11.67 -11.08 15.07
N LEU A 474 11.68 -11.13 16.40
CA LEU A 474 12.81 -10.65 17.20
C LEU A 474 14.09 -11.45 16.91
N LYS A 475 14.00 -12.78 16.73
CA LYS A 475 15.15 -13.63 16.35
C LYS A 475 15.66 -13.32 14.94
N VAL A 476 14.77 -13.02 14.00
CA VAL A 476 15.16 -12.59 12.65
C VAL A 476 15.90 -11.26 12.73
N PHE A 477 15.37 -10.30 13.48
CA PHE A 477 16.00 -9.00 13.71
C PHE A 477 17.38 -9.14 14.40
N GLU A 478 17.49 -9.97 15.43
CA GLU A 478 18.75 -10.27 16.10
C GLU A 478 19.80 -10.85 15.13
N LYS A 479 19.38 -11.77 14.25
CA LYS A 479 20.25 -12.33 13.22
C LYS A 479 20.72 -11.27 12.23
N GLN A 480 19.81 -10.42 11.77
CA GLN A 480 20.16 -9.30 10.88
C GLN A 480 21.14 -8.32 11.50
N LEU A 481 21.00 -8.00 12.79
CA LEU A 481 21.96 -7.16 13.50
C LEU A 481 23.35 -7.80 13.52
N LYS A 482 23.44 -9.11 13.85
CA LYS A 482 24.71 -9.85 13.85
C LYS A 482 25.36 -9.92 12.47
N ASP A 483 24.55 -10.16 11.43
CA ASP A 483 25.04 -10.24 10.05
C ASP A 483 25.58 -8.89 9.54
N ARG A 484 25.00 -7.76 10.01
CA ARG A 484 25.38 -6.41 9.55
C ARG A 484 26.44 -5.73 10.37
N PHE A 485 26.45 -5.94 11.69
CA PHE A 485 27.27 -5.18 12.63
C PHE A 485 28.20 -6.04 13.49
N GLY A 486 28.12 -7.38 13.38
CA GLY A 486 28.93 -8.30 14.17
C GLY A 486 28.31 -8.69 15.50
N ASP A 487 29.13 -9.16 16.44
CA ASP A 487 28.68 -9.63 17.75
C ASP A 487 27.97 -8.53 18.55
N LEU A 488 26.87 -8.90 19.21
CA LEU A 488 26.05 -7.94 19.94
C LEU A 488 26.71 -7.52 21.27
N PRO A 489 26.86 -6.23 21.52
CA PRO A 489 27.22 -5.73 22.84
C PRO A 489 26.16 -6.04 23.89
N THR A 490 26.54 -6.12 25.16
CA THR A 490 25.62 -6.40 26.29
C THR A 490 24.45 -5.42 26.34
N GLN A 491 24.65 -4.14 26.00
CA GLN A 491 23.58 -3.12 25.96
C GLN A 491 22.52 -3.43 24.91
N VAL A 492 22.92 -4.05 23.79
CA VAL A 492 22.00 -4.48 22.72
C VAL A 492 21.28 -5.75 23.11
N GLU A 493 21.94 -6.71 23.76
CA GLU A 493 21.27 -7.90 24.31
C GLU A 493 20.22 -7.49 25.35
N ASP A 494 20.56 -6.57 26.26
CA ASP A 494 19.64 -6.02 27.26
C ASP A 494 18.48 -5.26 26.59
N LEU A 495 18.72 -4.59 25.45
CA LEU A 495 17.66 -3.94 24.66
C LEU A 495 16.68 -4.96 24.09
N LEU A 496 17.16 -6.07 23.51
CA LEU A 496 16.30 -7.16 23.01
C LEU A 496 15.51 -7.84 24.15
N ASP A 497 16.17 -8.08 25.29
CA ASP A 497 15.51 -8.64 26.47
C ASP A 497 14.46 -7.68 27.05
N SER A 498 14.67 -6.37 26.94
CA SER A 498 13.65 -5.38 27.36
C SER A 498 12.37 -5.47 26.54
N VAL A 499 12.45 -5.81 25.25
CA VAL A 499 11.28 -6.06 24.40
C VAL A 499 10.54 -7.32 24.86
N ARG A 500 11.25 -8.38 25.18
CA ARG A 500 10.67 -9.60 25.78
C ARG A 500 9.96 -9.30 27.09
N ILE A 501 10.62 -8.55 27.96
CA ILE A 501 10.04 -8.06 29.24
C ILE A 501 8.74 -7.27 28.98
N LYS A 502 8.72 -6.38 27.97
CA LYS A 502 7.54 -5.61 27.58
C LYS A 502 6.36 -6.51 27.23
N TRP A 503 6.56 -7.54 26.39
CA TRP A 503 5.50 -8.47 26.01
C TRP A 503 4.97 -9.26 27.20
N ILE A 504 5.87 -9.76 28.04
CA ILE A 504 5.51 -10.52 29.23
C ILE A 504 4.72 -9.65 30.22
N ALA A 505 5.23 -8.48 30.54
CA ALA A 505 4.59 -7.56 31.47
C ALA A 505 3.20 -7.11 30.98
N LYS A 506 3.04 -6.91 29.65
CA LYS A 506 1.74 -6.64 29.03
C LYS A 506 0.75 -7.78 29.25
N SER A 507 1.18 -9.01 29.08
CA SER A 507 0.33 -10.20 29.33
C SER A 507 -0.07 -10.38 30.80
N LEU A 508 0.74 -9.86 31.73
CA LEU A 508 0.51 -9.89 33.16
C LEU A 508 -0.32 -8.69 33.68
N GLY A 509 -0.79 -7.80 32.79
CA GLY A 509 -1.58 -6.64 33.19
C GLY A 509 -0.77 -5.51 33.88
N ILE A 510 0.53 -5.41 33.59
CA ILE A 510 1.42 -4.39 34.14
C ILE A 510 1.46 -3.21 33.17
N GLU A 511 1.07 -2.01 33.61
CA GLU A 511 1.12 -0.76 32.82
C GLU A 511 2.47 -0.05 32.90
N LYS A 512 3.18 -0.18 34.01
CA LYS A 512 4.48 0.44 34.22
C LYS A 512 5.40 -0.51 34.96
N LEU A 513 6.64 -0.65 34.48
CA LEU A 513 7.69 -1.45 35.10
C LEU A 513 8.87 -0.53 35.46
N ILE A 514 9.35 -0.59 36.70
CA ILE A 514 10.51 0.13 37.16
C ILE A 514 11.60 -0.89 37.52
N LEU A 515 12.75 -0.79 36.86
CA LEU A 515 13.93 -1.63 37.08
C LEU A 515 15.08 -0.76 37.60
N LYS A 516 15.09 -0.51 38.91
CA LYS A 516 16.09 0.37 39.56
C LYS A 516 16.53 -0.17 40.91
N GLN A 517 17.73 0.16 41.30
CA GLN A 517 18.27 -0.15 42.65
C GLN A 517 18.11 -1.64 43.03
N LYS A 518 18.41 -2.55 42.11
CA LYS A 518 18.29 -4.01 42.27
C LYS A 518 16.87 -4.47 42.64
N ARG A 519 15.86 -3.73 42.21
CA ARG A 519 14.43 -4.07 42.38
C ARG A 519 13.70 -3.94 41.07
N MET A 520 12.69 -4.78 40.88
CA MET A 520 11.73 -4.68 39.81
C MET A 520 10.35 -4.42 40.42
N ILE A 521 9.69 -3.31 40.02
CA ILE A 521 8.38 -2.90 40.53
C ILE A 521 7.44 -2.78 39.34
N GLY A 522 6.43 -3.66 39.30
CA GLY A 522 5.35 -3.63 38.32
C GLY A 522 4.11 -2.95 38.88
N TYR A 523 3.57 -1.96 38.17
CA TYR A 523 2.31 -1.30 38.47
C TYR A 523 1.22 -1.91 37.60
N PHE A 524 0.19 -2.48 38.24
CA PHE A 524 -0.94 -3.04 37.51
C PHE A 524 -1.88 -1.99 36.95
N VAL A 525 -2.84 -2.45 36.15
CA VAL A 525 -3.93 -1.65 35.56
C VAL A 525 -4.52 -0.72 36.60
N SER A 526 -4.64 0.57 36.24
CA SER A 526 -5.09 1.62 37.16
C SER A 526 -6.56 1.54 37.52
N ASP A 527 -7.38 0.98 36.64
CA ASP A 527 -8.82 0.79 36.88
C ASP A 527 -9.07 -0.46 37.75
N GLN A 528 -9.46 -0.24 39.01
CA GLN A 528 -9.75 -1.33 39.94
C GLN A 528 -10.99 -2.15 39.56
N GLN A 529 -11.90 -1.61 38.74
CA GLN A 529 -13.06 -2.33 38.21
C GLN A 529 -12.75 -3.10 36.94
N SER A 530 -11.51 -3.04 36.45
CA SER A 530 -11.08 -3.76 35.25
C SER A 530 -11.34 -5.26 35.38
N ALA A 531 -11.88 -5.86 34.32
CA ALA A 531 -12.07 -7.30 34.23
C ALA A 531 -10.77 -8.10 34.39
N PHE A 532 -9.60 -7.45 34.30
CA PHE A 532 -8.29 -8.05 34.56
C PHE A 532 -8.22 -8.73 35.93
N TYR A 533 -8.72 -8.07 36.99
CA TYR A 533 -8.67 -8.58 38.36
C TYR A 533 -9.56 -9.81 38.61
N GLN A 534 -10.44 -10.14 37.66
CA GLN A 534 -11.29 -11.34 37.67
C GLN A 534 -10.74 -12.48 36.78
N THR A 535 -9.57 -12.30 36.15
CA THR A 535 -8.98 -13.30 35.25
C THR A 535 -8.23 -14.40 36.00
N GLU A 536 -8.12 -15.59 35.37
CA GLU A 536 -7.26 -16.67 35.85
C GLU A 536 -5.79 -16.23 35.95
N ILE A 537 -5.34 -15.28 35.10
CA ILE A 537 -3.98 -14.75 35.10
C ILE A 537 -3.70 -14.07 36.43
N PHE A 538 -4.61 -13.22 36.90
CA PHE A 538 -4.44 -12.52 38.17
C PHE A 538 -4.49 -13.49 39.34
N THR A 539 -5.38 -14.48 39.33
CA THR A 539 -5.46 -15.52 40.38
C THR A 539 -4.16 -16.35 40.43
N THR A 540 -3.60 -16.73 39.28
CA THR A 540 -2.33 -17.46 39.20
C THR A 540 -1.17 -16.62 39.74
N LEU A 541 -1.17 -15.34 39.45
CA LEU A 541 -0.17 -14.39 39.94
C LEU A 541 -0.25 -14.23 41.46
N LEU A 542 -1.44 -14.17 42.04
CA LEU A 542 -1.62 -14.15 43.50
C LEU A 542 -1.06 -15.41 44.16
N ALA A 543 -1.33 -16.58 43.61
CA ALA A 543 -0.78 -17.86 44.08
C ALA A 543 0.75 -17.88 44.02
N PHE A 544 1.32 -17.38 42.90
CA PHE A 544 2.78 -17.26 42.73
C PHE A 544 3.40 -16.35 43.81
N VAL A 545 2.80 -15.21 44.08
CA VAL A 545 3.27 -14.26 45.13
C VAL A 545 3.25 -14.91 46.52
N GLN A 546 2.20 -15.66 46.85
CA GLN A 546 2.09 -16.39 48.13
C GLN A 546 3.21 -17.42 48.29
N GLN A 547 3.52 -18.17 47.23
CA GLN A 547 4.59 -19.19 47.22
C GLN A 547 5.99 -18.55 47.30
N ASN A 548 6.18 -17.36 46.76
CA ASN A 548 7.45 -16.66 46.66
C ASN A 548 7.58 -15.43 47.59
N SER A 549 6.93 -15.43 48.71
CA SER A 549 6.84 -14.28 49.64
C SER A 549 8.18 -13.72 50.14
N LYS A 550 9.28 -14.49 50.05
CA LYS A 550 10.66 -14.04 50.38
C LYS A 550 11.31 -13.15 49.31
N THR A 551 10.89 -13.28 48.06
CA THR A 551 11.50 -12.58 46.91
C THR A 551 10.54 -11.65 46.20
N CYS A 552 9.24 -11.81 46.45
CA CYS A 552 8.16 -11.11 45.74
C CYS A 552 7.12 -10.62 46.76
N VAL A 553 6.70 -9.36 46.64
CA VAL A 553 5.72 -8.73 47.56
C VAL A 553 4.69 -7.95 46.74
N LEU A 554 3.41 -8.19 47.02
CA LEU A 554 2.32 -7.43 46.46
C LEU A 554 1.86 -6.39 47.50
N LYS A 555 1.79 -5.10 47.13
CA LYS A 555 1.39 -4.01 48.02
C LYS A 555 0.44 -3.05 47.31
N GLU A 556 -0.48 -2.48 48.06
CA GLU A 556 -1.27 -1.35 47.61
C GLU A 556 -0.53 -0.05 47.94
N LYS A 557 -0.56 0.90 47.04
CA LYS A 557 0.02 2.22 47.19
C LYS A 557 -0.90 3.29 46.63
N GLU A 558 -1.13 4.30 47.41
CA GLU A 558 -1.83 5.49 46.97
C GLU A 558 -0.92 6.33 46.05
N THR A 559 -1.39 6.64 44.86
CA THR A 559 -0.66 7.43 43.86
C THR A 559 -1.49 8.65 43.48
N LYS A 560 -0.90 9.64 42.78
CA LYS A 560 -1.63 10.82 42.27
C LYS A 560 -2.82 10.47 41.37
N LYS A 561 -2.89 9.24 40.86
CA LYS A 561 -3.97 8.70 40.01
C LYS A 561 -4.89 7.70 40.73
N GLY A 562 -4.85 7.66 42.08
CA GLY A 562 -5.62 6.73 42.92
C GLY A 562 -4.81 5.55 43.47
N LEU A 563 -5.50 4.63 44.13
CA LEU A 563 -4.92 3.43 44.73
C LEU A 563 -4.45 2.47 43.64
N ARG A 564 -3.21 2.03 43.71
CA ARG A 564 -2.62 1.09 42.72
C ARG A 564 -2.00 -0.12 43.39
N LEU A 565 -2.18 -1.27 42.77
CA LEU A 565 -1.54 -2.51 43.15
C LEU A 565 -0.13 -2.59 42.54
N LEU A 566 0.87 -2.90 43.36
CA LEU A 566 2.27 -2.99 42.99
C LEU A 566 2.83 -4.37 43.30
N LEU A 567 3.51 -4.96 42.29
CA LEU A 567 4.28 -6.18 42.45
C LEU A 567 5.75 -5.83 42.54
N THR A 568 6.42 -6.14 43.64
CA THR A 568 7.83 -5.81 43.84
C THR A 568 8.66 -7.07 43.97
N PHE A 569 9.68 -7.21 43.13
CA PHE A 569 10.72 -8.23 43.24
C PHE A 569 12.02 -7.58 43.73
N ILE A 570 12.76 -8.32 44.57
CA ILE A 570 14.04 -7.89 45.13
C ILE A 570 15.19 -8.73 44.53
N ARG A 571 16.42 -8.19 44.59
CA ARG A 571 17.63 -8.83 44.05
C ARG A 571 17.63 -9.01 42.54
N ILE A 572 17.14 -8.05 41.81
CA ILE A 572 17.18 -7.97 40.35
C ILE A 572 18.36 -7.08 39.96
N ASP A 573 19.46 -7.67 39.59
CA ASP A 573 20.74 -7.02 39.31
C ASP A 573 21.09 -6.91 37.81
N SER A 574 20.26 -7.46 36.95
CA SER A 574 20.39 -7.39 35.48
C SER A 574 19.06 -7.49 34.76
N VAL A 575 19.01 -7.02 33.50
CA VAL A 575 17.84 -7.14 32.63
C VAL A 575 17.50 -8.61 32.38
N LYS A 576 18.50 -9.45 32.15
CA LYS A 576 18.35 -10.89 31.96
C LYS A 576 17.69 -11.56 33.17
N LYS A 577 18.06 -11.16 34.39
CA LYS A 577 17.44 -11.69 35.62
C LYS A 577 15.99 -11.20 35.79
N ALA A 578 15.69 -9.97 35.39
CA ALA A 578 14.33 -9.46 35.35
C ALA A 578 13.47 -10.29 34.40
N LEU A 579 13.98 -10.61 33.20
CA LEU A 579 13.31 -11.45 32.23
C LEU A 579 13.03 -12.85 32.79
N GLN A 580 14.06 -13.55 33.30
CA GLN A 580 13.91 -14.86 33.92
C GLN A 580 12.91 -14.88 35.08
N THR A 581 12.87 -13.81 35.89
CA THR A 581 11.92 -13.68 36.99
C THR A 581 10.49 -13.57 36.49
N LEU A 582 10.26 -12.78 35.43
CA LEU A 582 8.92 -12.67 34.81
C LEU A 582 8.51 -13.96 34.09
N GLU A 583 9.45 -14.67 33.47
CA GLU A 583 9.22 -15.96 32.82
C GLU A 583 8.86 -17.06 33.83
N SER A 584 9.35 -16.98 35.05
CA SER A 584 9.04 -17.95 36.11
C SER A 584 7.62 -17.89 36.62
N ILE A 585 6.87 -16.81 36.30
CA ILE A 585 5.45 -16.69 36.65
C ILE A 585 4.65 -17.66 35.77
N PRO A 586 3.91 -18.64 36.35
CA PRO A 586 3.16 -19.61 35.56
C PRO A 586 2.12 -18.92 34.67
N ARG A 587 2.16 -19.22 33.37
CA ARG A 587 1.22 -18.74 32.38
C ARG A 587 0.68 -19.95 31.64
N LYS A 588 -0.64 -20.08 31.48
CA LYS A 588 -1.16 -20.95 30.43
C LYS A 588 -0.62 -20.39 29.11
N GLN A 589 0.15 -21.20 28.39
CA GLN A 589 0.58 -20.90 27.03
C GLN A 589 -0.67 -20.64 26.17
N THR A 590 -1.11 -19.41 26.14
CA THR A 590 -1.91 -18.93 25.03
C THR A 590 -0.86 -18.63 23.95
N LEU A 591 -0.76 -19.52 22.97
CA LEU A 591 0.02 -19.34 21.75
C LEU A 591 -0.18 -17.89 21.29
N ILE A 592 0.87 -17.09 21.45
CA ILE A 592 1.00 -15.82 20.74
C ILE A 592 1.19 -16.26 19.29
N PRO A 593 0.31 -15.87 18.35
CA PRO A 593 0.39 -16.28 16.97
C PRO A 593 1.67 -15.86 16.30
#